data_38087289af1c934f66219ead4ca3bb80
#
_entry.id   38087289af1c934f66219ead4ca3bb80
#
_cell.length_a   1.000
_cell.length_b   1.000
_cell.length_c   1.000
_cell.angle_alpha   90.00
_cell.angle_beta   90.00
_cell.angle_gamma   90.00
#
_symmetry.space_group_name_H-M   'P 1'
#
loop_
_entity.id
_entity.type
_entity.pdbx_description
1 polymer ?
#
loop_
_entity_poly.entity_id
_entity_poly.type
_entity_poly.pdbx_seq_one_letter_code
_entity_poly.pdbx_strand_id
1 'polypeptide(L)'
;MLDVVPERTRAAADQLWATLTPEQKQTVEAVAVDMWEPFIRTIEKPVPEADIVHDKFHISKYLGEAVDQVRRQEHKELMAQGDETLTGTRQLWLYNPENFGPEQSKEFSAVKDLELKVARAWAAKELFSKFWNYQGEGWARRFFKDWFGWVSRSRLKPAIAVAQRLKRHLANLLTYLKHHITNAVTEGLNSKIQSLKAAARGFRNFRNYRIRILFFCGKLNLYPL
;
A
#
# COMPACT_ATOMS: atom_id res chain seq x y z
N MET A 1 18.10 -8.96 -5.74
CA MET A 1 17.44 -9.91 -4.81
C MET A 1 18.53 -10.77 -4.18
N LEU A 2 18.58 -10.84 -2.85
CA LEU A 2 19.63 -11.59 -2.14
C LEU A 2 19.23 -13.06 -1.91
N ASP A 3 18.02 -13.29 -1.42
CA ASP A 3 17.49 -14.63 -1.18
C ASP A 3 15.96 -14.71 -1.23
N VAL A 4 15.43 -15.93 -1.18
CA VAL A 4 14.01 -16.26 -1.13
C VAL A 4 13.83 -17.43 -0.17
N VAL A 5 12.91 -17.29 0.77
CA VAL A 5 12.53 -18.32 1.73
C VAL A 5 11.07 -18.75 1.53
N PRO A 6 10.72 -19.99 1.90
CA PRO A 6 9.33 -20.41 1.89
C PRO A 6 8.58 -19.71 3.02
N GLU A 7 7.26 -19.57 2.85
CA GLU A 7 6.32 -19.04 3.83
C GLU A 7 6.45 -17.54 4.15
N ARG A 8 5.43 -17.02 4.83
CA ARG A 8 5.35 -15.64 5.28
C ARG A 8 5.29 -15.62 6.81
N THR A 9 6.34 -16.15 7.43
CA THR A 9 6.45 -16.27 8.90
C THR A 9 7.56 -15.38 9.43
N ARG A 10 7.58 -15.16 10.76
CA ARG A 10 8.68 -14.47 11.43
C ARG A 10 10.00 -15.23 11.23
N ALA A 11 9.99 -16.56 11.37
CA ALA A 11 11.19 -17.39 11.17
C ALA A 11 11.76 -17.26 9.75
N ALA A 12 10.90 -17.15 8.74
CA ALA A 12 11.31 -16.89 7.36
C ALA A 12 11.98 -15.50 7.21
N ALA A 13 11.43 -14.46 7.86
CA ALA A 13 12.07 -13.15 7.87
C ALA A 13 13.43 -13.17 8.59
N ASP A 14 13.54 -13.85 9.73
CA ASP A 14 14.80 -14.01 10.46
C ASP A 14 15.87 -14.72 9.60
N GLN A 15 15.49 -15.73 8.79
CA GLN A 15 16.39 -16.36 7.82
C GLN A 15 16.90 -15.38 6.76
N LEU A 16 16.02 -14.49 6.23
CA LEU A 16 16.46 -13.47 5.27
C LEU A 16 17.44 -12.47 5.92
N TRP A 17 17.18 -12.04 7.14
CA TRP A 17 18.10 -11.16 7.87
C TRP A 17 19.45 -11.83 8.17
N ALA A 18 19.47 -13.15 8.36
CA ALA A 18 20.70 -13.91 8.56
C ALA A 18 21.60 -13.97 7.32
N THR A 19 21.09 -13.64 6.12
CA THR A 19 21.91 -13.57 4.90
C THR A 19 22.79 -12.32 4.82
N LEU A 20 22.53 -11.31 5.65
CA LEU A 20 23.31 -10.08 5.72
C LEU A 20 24.37 -10.19 6.82
N THR A 21 25.58 -9.72 6.53
CA THR A 21 26.64 -9.61 7.56
C THR A 21 26.30 -8.51 8.58
N PRO A 22 26.93 -8.51 9.78
CA PRO A 22 26.74 -7.42 10.74
C PRO A 22 27.04 -6.04 10.16
N GLU A 23 28.10 -5.92 9.36
CA GLU A 23 28.52 -4.69 8.72
C GLU A 23 27.45 -4.21 7.71
N GLN A 24 26.90 -5.12 6.90
CA GLN A 24 25.81 -4.80 5.98
C GLN A 24 24.56 -4.33 6.70
N LYS A 25 24.23 -4.94 7.86
CA LYS A 25 23.07 -4.51 8.67
C LYS A 25 23.24 -3.09 9.20
N GLN A 26 24.46 -2.70 9.58
CA GLN A 26 24.77 -1.35 10.05
C GLN A 26 24.62 -0.28 8.96
N THR A 27 24.74 -0.65 7.68
CA THR A 27 24.57 0.28 6.56
C THR A 27 23.11 0.42 6.10
N VAL A 28 22.17 -0.29 6.70
CA VAL A 28 20.75 -0.19 6.36
C VAL A 28 20.17 1.08 6.98
N GLU A 29 19.89 2.09 6.17
CA GLU A 29 19.30 3.36 6.62
C GLU A 29 17.79 3.31 6.72
N ALA A 30 17.11 2.55 5.83
CA ALA A 30 15.66 2.47 5.79
C ALA A 30 15.16 1.13 5.22
N VAL A 31 13.99 0.69 5.69
CA VAL A 31 13.31 -0.53 5.24
C VAL A 31 11.89 -0.21 4.82
N ALA A 32 11.58 -0.41 3.53
CA ALA A 32 10.22 -0.25 3.04
C ALA A 32 9.40 -1.52 3.34
N VAL A 33 8.25 -1.35 4.00
CA VAL A 33 7.40 -2.47 4.43
C VAL A 33 5.93 -2.06 4.48
N ASP A 34 5.03 -3.02 4.28
CA ASP A 34 3.59 -2.82 4.51
C ASP A 34 3.29 -2.63 6.02
N MET A 35 2.18 -1.98 6.33
CA MET A 35 1.69 -1.79 7.72
C MET A 35 1.18 -3.10 8.34
N TRP A 36 1.98 -4.16 8.27
CA TRP A 36 1.70 -5.45 8.88
C TRP A 36 2.63 -5.66 10.08
N GLU A 37 2.08 -5.53 11.27
CA GLU A 37 2.80 -5.53 12.54
C GLU A 37 3.81 -6.68 12.72
N PRO A 38 3.49 -7.94 12.33
CA PRO A 38 4.45 -9.01 12.45
C PRO A 38 5.76 -8.79 11.66
N PHE A 39 5.71 -8.14 10.49
CA PHE A 39 6.92 -7.80 9.72
C PHE A 39 7.68 -6.63 10.33
N ILE A 40 6.97 -5.61 10.80
CA ILE A 40 7.60 -4.46 11.47
C ILE A 40 8.51 -4.97 12.62
N ARG A 41 8.00 -5.87 13.46
CA ARG A 41 8.75 -6.45 14.57
C ARG A 41 9.98 -7.29 14.15
N THR A 42 10.02 -7.79 12.91
CA THR A 42 11.20 -8.51 12.40
C THR A 42 12.31 -7.58 11.94
N ILE A 43 12.05 -6.28 11.79
CA ILE A 43 13.03 -5.27 11.37
C ILE A 43 13.73 -4.67 12.58
N GLU A 44 12.99 -4.39 13.65
CA GLU A 44 13.47 -3.67 14.84
C GLU A 44 14.70 -4.31 15.50
N LYS A 45 14.78 -5.65 15.49
CA LYS A 45 15.90 -6.37 16.14
C LYS A 45 17.17 -6.41 15.27
N PRO A 46 17.13 -6.79 13.99
CA PRO A 46 18.33 -6.90 13.15
C PRO A 46 18.91 -5.55 12.72
N VAL A 47 18.09 -4.51 12.58
CA VAL A 47 18.49 -3.17 12.11
C VAL A 47 17.77 -2.08 12.91
N PRO A 48 18.07 -1.93 14.20
CA PRO A 48 17.33 -1.05 15.11
C PRO A 48 17.42 0.43 14.75
N GLU A 49 18.49 0.84 14.06
CA GLU A 49 18.71 2.24 13.65
C GLU A 49 18.07 2.57 12.31
N ALA A 50 17.52 1.59 11.57
CA ALA A 50 16.92 1.80 10.30
C ALA A 50 15.52 2.39 10.42
N ASP A 51 15.23 3.43 9.64
CA ASP A 51 13.89 3.98 9.53
C ASP A 51 12.92 2.99 8.85
N ILE A 52 11.76 2.77 9.45
CA ILE A 52 10.69 2.00 8.81
C ILE A 52 9.87 2.95 7.94
N VAL A 53 9.74 2.62 6.65
CA VAL A 53 8.99 3.41 5.69
C VAL A 53 7.78 2.61 5.19
N HIS A 54 6.58 3.16 5.36
CA HIS A 54 5.39 2.52 4.82
C HIS A 54 5.13 2.93 3.38
N ASP A 55 4.84 1.93 2.55
CA ASP A 55 4.61 2.13 1.14
C ASP A 55 3.29 2.88 0.88
N LYS A 56 3.39 3.99 0.15
CA LYS A 56 2.26 4.83 -0.23
C LYS A 56 1.19 4.07 -1.04
N PHE A 57 1.57 3.07 -1.84
CA PHE A 57 0.61 2.29 -2.64
C PHE A 57 -0.30 1.45 -1.76
N HIS A 58 0.24 0.82 -0.72
CA HIS A 58 -0.56 0.09 0.24
C HIS A 58 -1.53 1.00 1.01
N ILE A 59 -1.09 2.22 1.34
CA ILE A 59 -1.95 3.21 2.00
C ILE A 59 -3.07 3.65 1.07
N SER A 60 -2.75 3.95 -0.19
CA SER A 60 -3.75 4.30 -1.21
C SER A 60 -4.76 3.15 -1.41
N LYS A 61 -4.31 1.90 -1.37
CA LYS A 61 -5.16 0.71 -1.41
C LYS A 61 -6.12 0.66 -0.23
N TYR A 62 -5.64 0.86 1.02
CA TYR A 62 -6.52 0.86 2.19
C TYR A 62 -7.57 1.97 2.12
N LEU A 63 -7.20 3.16 1.65
CA LEU A 63 -8.16 4.26 1.44
C LEU A 63 -9.16 3.93 0.35
N GLY A 64 -8.72 3.33 -0.77
CA GLY A 64 -9.61 2.85 -1.84
C GLY A 64 -10.58 1.77 -1.37
N GLU A 65 -10.11 0.81 -0.59
CA GLU A 65 -10.95 -0.22 0.02
C GLU A 65 -12.01 0.37 0.96
N ALA A 66 -11.66 1.41 1.73
CA ALA A 66 -12.63 2.12 2.58
C ALA A 66 -13.69 2.84 1.75
N VAL A 67 -13.30 3.48 0.65
CA VAL A 67 -14.24 4.10 -0.30
C VAL A 67 -15.21 3.06 -0.86
N ASP A 68 -14.70 1.90 -1.33
CA ASP A 68 -15.57 0.84 -1.87
C ASP A 68 -16.50 0.23 -0.81
N GLN A 69 -16.04 0.12 0.42
CA GLN A 69 -16.90 -0.34 1.52
C GLN A 69 -18.04 0.66 1.80
N VAL A 70 -17.75 1.95 1.85
CA VAL A 70 -18.78 3.00 2.01
C VAL A 70 -19.75 2.97 0.84
N ARG A 71 -19.23 2.90 -0.40
CA ARG A 71 -20.05 2.81 -1.62
C ARG A 71 -21.01 1.62 -1.57
N ARG A 72 -20.52 0.42 -1.21
CA ARG A 72 -21.36 -0.79 -1.14
C ARG A 72 -22.45 -0.69 -0.08
N GLN A 73 -22.14 -0.08 1.05
CA GLN A 73 -23.13 0.13 2.11
C GLN A 73 -24.20 1.13 1.65
N GLU A 74 -23.81 2.26 1.10
CA GLU A 74 -24.72 3.29 0.61
C GLU A 74 -25.55 2.81 -0.59
N HIS A 75 -24.93 2.10 -1.55
CA HIS A 75 -25.64 1.51 -2.67
C HIS A 75 -26.78 0.57 -2.22
N LYS A 76 -26.49 -0.27 -1.19
CA LYS A 76 -27.53 -1.14 -0.62
C LYS A 76 -28.67 -0.35 0.01
N GLU A 77 -28.36 0.75 0.70
CA GLU A 77 -29.37 1.62 1.32
C GLU A 77 -30.25 2.33 0.25
N LEU A 78 -29.60 2.86 -0.80
CA LEU A 78 -30.30 3.53 -1.92
C LEU A 78 -31.17 2.55 -2.72
N MET A 79 -30.65 1.38 -3.05
CA MET A 79 -31.42 0.34 -3.75
C MET A 79 -32.67 -0.11 -2.97
N ALA A 80 -32.61 -0.16 -1.63
CA ALA A 80 -33.77 -0.45 -0.80
C ALA A 80 -34.85 0.65 -0.88
N GLN A 81 -34.49 1.84 -1.36
CA GLN A 81 -35.40 2.97 -1.57
C GLN A 81 -35.79 3.15 -3.05
N GLY A 82 -35.36 2.22 -3.93
CA GLY A 82 -35.59 2.32 -5.38
C GLY A 82 -34.65 3.29 -6.11
N ASP A 83 -33.59 3.74 -5.45
CA ASP A 83 -32.61 4.68 -6.02
C ASP A 83 -31.40 3.90 -6.58
N GLU A 84 -31.20 3.98 -7.90
CA GLU A 84 -30.11 3.30 -8.63
C GLU A 84 -28.88 4.21 -8.88
N THR A 85 -28.81 5.39 -8.28
CA THR A 85 -27.74 6.40 -8.51
C THR A 85 -26.32 5.82 -8.46
N LEU A 86 -26.05 4.85 -7.60
CA LEU A 86 -24.71 4.22 -7.47
C LEU A 86 -24.53 2.95 -8.32
N THR A 87 -25.54 2.55 -9.13
CA THR A 87 -25.42 1.37 -9.99
C THR A 87 -24.39 1.62 -11.08
N GLY A 88 -23.45 0.65 -11.26
CA GLY A 88 -22.38 0.77 -12.27
C GLY A 88 -21.22 1.73 -11.93
N THR A 89 -21.35 2.57 -10.91
CA THR A 89 -20.40 3.66 -10.62
C THR A 89 -19.12 3.25 -9.91
N ARG A 90 -18.87 1.96 -9.63
CA ARG A 90 -17.74 1.49 -8.82
C ARG A 90 -16.40 2.05 -9.29
N GLN A 91 -16.13 2.01 -10.59
CA GLN A 91 -14.84 2.42 -11.15
C GLN A 91 -14.60 3.93 -11.02
N LEU A 92 -15.68 4.72 -11.07
CA LEU A 92 -15.62 6.18 -10.92
C LEU A 92 -15.07 6.61 -9.54
N TRP A 93 -15.30 5.82 -8.50
CA TRP A 93 -14.83 6.11 -7.13
C TRP A 93 -13.45 5.54 -6.81
N LEU A 94 -13.00 4.52 -7.54
CA LEU A 94 -11.76 3.81 -7.24
C LEU A 94 -10.58 4.26 -8.10
N TYR A 95 -10.81 4.61 -9.35
CA TYR A 95 -9.77 5.06 -10.27
C TYR A 95 -9.42 6.54 -10.03
N ASN A 96 -8.24 6.92 -10.48
CA ASN A 96 -7.81 8.32 -10.46
C ASN A 96 -8.57 9.08 -11.57
N PRO A 97 -9.30 10.17 -11.25
CA PRO A 97 -10.02 10.98 -12.25
C PRO A 97 -9.15 11.52 -13.39
N GLU A 98 -7.84 11.69 -13.16
CA GLU A 98 -6.89 12.10 -14.20
C GLU A 98 -6.79 11.09 -15.36
N ASN A 99 -7.18 9.84 -15.11
CA ASN A 99 -7.16 8.76 -16.11
C ASN A 99 -8.53 8.50 -16.75
N PHE A 100 -9.52 9.35 -16.46
CA PHE A 100 -10.87 9.19 -17.03
C PHE A 100 -10.92 9.65 -18.49
N GLY A 101 -11.61 8.85 -19.31
CA GLY A 101 -12.06 9.30 -20.62
C GLY A 101 -13.19 10.35 -20.50
N PRO A 102 -13.57 11.00 -21.61
CA PRO A 102 -14.59 12.06 -21.61
C PRO A 102 -15.95 11.61 -21.02
N GLU A 103 -16.39 10.40 -21.34
CA GLU A 103 -17.66 9.85 -20.84
C GLU A 103 -17.61 9.61 -19.33
N GLN A 104 -16.55 8.95 -18.84
CA GLN A 104 -16.34 8.71 -17.41
C GLN A 104 -16.25 10.01 -16.61
N SER A 105 -15.59 11.03 -17.17
CA SER A 105 -15.48 12.36 -16.56
C SER A 105 -16.86 13.02 -16.41
N LYS A 106 -17.71 12.88 -17.42
CA LYS A 106 -19.09 13.38 -17.39
C LYS A 106 -19.94 12.63 -16.37
N GLU A 107 -19.89 11.30 -16.38
CA GLU A 107 -20.59 10.45 -15.41
C GLU A 107 -20.16 10.77 -13.98
N PHE A 108 -18.84 10.87 -13.75
CA PHE A 108 -18.32 11.18 -12.43
C PHE A 108 -18.75 12.57 -11.96
N SER A 109 -18.74 13.57 -12.83
CA SER A 109 -19.20 14.93 -12.50
C SER A 109 -20.67 14.96 -12.10
N ALA A 110 -21.49 14.09 -12.67
CA ALA A 110 -22.91 13.99 -12.33
C ALA A 110 -23.16 13.42 -10.92
N VAL A 111 -22.25 12.56 -10.40
CA VAL A 111 -22.47 11.88 -9.11
C VAL A 111 -21.60 12.41 -7.98
N LYS A 112 -20.42 13.01 -8.26
CA LYS A 112 -19.46 13.43 -7.23
C LYS A 112 -19.97 14.57 -6.36
N ASP A 113 -20.80 15.46 -6.93
CA ASP A 113 -21.33 16.66 -6.27
C ASP A 113 -22.66 16.38 -5.54
N LEU A 114 -23.18 15.15 -5.62
CA LEU A 114 -24.31 14.72 -4.84
C LEU A 114 -23.92 14.53 -3.36
N GLU A 115 -24.84 14.72 -2.44
CA GLU A 115 -24.63 14.55 -1.00
C GLU A 115 -24.46 13.07 -0.57
N LEU A 116 -23.64 12.33 -1.30
CA LEU A 116 -23.39 10.90 -1.07
C LEU A 116 -22.32 10.68 -0.01
N LYS A 117 -22.50 9.63 0.77
CA LYS A 117 -21.48 9.16 1.75
C LYS A 117 -20.20 8.75 1.03
N VAL A 118 -20.31 8.09 -0.14
CA VAL A 118 -19.16 7.67 -0.95
C VAL A 118 -18.40 8.88 -1.49
N ALA A 119 -19.05 9.96 -1.87
CA ALA A 119 -18.39 11.19 -2.33
C ALA A 119 -17.50 11.78 -1.21
N ARG A 120 -17.98 11.79 0.03
CA ARG A 120 -17.19 12.23 1.19
C ARG A 120 -16.02 11.29 1.49
N ALA A 121 -16.21 9.97 1.36
CA ALA A 121 -15.12 9.00 1.52
C ALA A 121 -14.06 9.15 0.44
N TRP A 122 -14.49 9.36 -0.81
CA TRP A 122 -13.61 9.64 -1.94
C TRP A 122 -12.82 10.93 -1.73
N ALA A 123 -13.47 12.01 -1.32
CA ALA A 123 -12.80 13.28 -1.01
C ALA A 123 -11.74 13.11 0.09
N ALA A 124 -11.99 12.25 1.09
CA ALA A 124 -11.00 11.92 2.11
C ALA A 124 -9.77 11.21 1.54
N LYS A 125 -9.96 10.27 0.59
CA LYS A 125 -8.88 9.57 -0.13
C LYS A 125 -8.08 10.56 -0.98
N GLU A 126 -8.74 11.36 -1.79
CA GLU A 126 -8.09 12.33 -2.67
C GLU A 126 -7.33 13.41 -1.89
N LEU A 127 -7.91 13.91 -0.81
CA LEU A 127 -7.23 14.88 0.04
C LEU A 127 -5.97 14.28 0.66
N PHE A 128 -6.03 12.99 1.11
CA PHE A 128 -4.87 12.34 1.69
C PHE A 128 -3.70 12.17 0.69
N SER A 129 -3.98 12.07 -0.61
CA SER A 129 -2.92 11.95 -1.63
C SER A 129 -1.93 13.12 -1.57
N LYS A 130 -2.38 14.30 -1.14
CA LYS A 130 -1.54 15.51 -0.95
C LYS A 130 -0.50 15.36 0.15
N PHE A 131 -0.69 14.41 1.10
CA PHE A 131 0.28 14.13 2.16
C PHE A 131 1.68 13.82 1.61
N TRP A 132 1.75 13.14 0.49
CA TRP A 132 3.00 12.70 -0.13
C TRP A 132 3.80 13.82 -0.82
N ASN A 133 3.18 14.98 -1.00
CA ASN A 133 3.79 16.14 -1.64
C ASN A 133 4.50 17.08 -0.65
N TYR A 134 4.33 16.86 0.66
CA TYR A 134 5.03 17.64 1.67
C TYR A 134 6.51 17.26 1.72
N GLN A 135 7.38 18.28 1.82
CA GLN A 135 8.83 18.09 2.01
C GLN A 135 9.23 18.21 3.49
N GLY A 136 8.45 18.92 4.29
CA GLY A 136 8.73 19.15 5.70
C GLY A 136 7.79 18.36 6.61
N GLU A 137 8.38 17.62 7.56
CA GLU A 137 7.65 16.79 8.53
C GLU A 137 6.61 17.60 9.33
N GLY A 138 6.93 18.81 9.77
CA GLY A 138 6.03 19.65 10.55
C GLY A 138 4.74 20.01 9.81
N TRP A 139 4.85 20.35 8.53
CA TRP A 139 3.70 20.62 7.67
C TRP A 139 2.86 19.37 7.39
N ALA A 140 3.53 18.24 7.14
CA ALA A 140 2.85 16.96 6.95
C ALA A 140 2.11 16.51 8.22
N ARG A 141 2.69 16.70 9.41
CA ARG A 141 2.02 16.43 10.70
C ARG A 141 0.79 17.32 10.89
N ARG A 142 0.89 18.61 10.57
CA ARG A 142 -0.24 19.53 10.64
C ARG A 142 -1.35 19.13 9.70
N PHE A 143 -1.01 18.88 8.43
CA PHE A 143 -1.96 18.35 7.45
C PHE A 143 -2.65 17.08 7.93
N PHE A 144 -1.86 16.10 8.42
CA PHE A 144 -2.42 14.85 8.94
C PHE A 144 -3.39 15.09 10.11
N LYS A 145 -3.06 15.96 11.03
CA LYS A 145 -3.92 16.32 12.18
C LYS A 145 -5.28 16.86 11.69
N ASP A 146 -5.25 17.79 10.75
CA ASP A 146 -6.46 18.41 10.22
C ASP A 146 -7.31 17.41 9.43
N TRP A 147 -6.67 16.63 8.55
CA TRP A 147 -7.31 15.54 7.81
C TRP A 147 -7.91 14.47 8.73
N PHE A 148 -7.16 14.01 9.72
CA PHE A 148 -7.62 13.03 10.71
C PHE A 148 -8.82 13.55 11.50
N GLY A 149 -8.76 14.82 11.93
CA GLY A 149 -9.84 15.47 12.64
C GLY A 149 -11.14 15.54 11.83
N TRP A 150 -11.02 15.82 10.53
CA TRP A 150 -12.15 15.83 9.61
C TRP A 150 -12.73 14.43 9.37
N VAL A 151 -11.89 13.45 9.04
CA VAL A 151 -12.33 12.07 8.78
C VAL A 151 -12.95 11.43 10.03
N SER A 152 -12.39 11.68 11.22
CA SER A 152 -12.90 11.13 12.48
C SER A 152 -14.32 11.59 12.79
N ARG A 153 -14.73 12.77 12.32
CA ARG A 153 -16.09 13.32 12.48
C ARG A 153 -17.05 12.96 11.34
N SER A 154 -16.56 12.28 10.29
CA SER A 154 -17.36 11.98 9.08
C SER A 154 -18.53 11.00 9.29
N ARG A 155 -18.52 10.22 10.37
CA ARG A 155 -19.43 9.08 10.62
C ARG A 155 -19.27 7.91 9.63
N LEU A 156 -18.22 7.91 8.80
CA LEU A 156 -17.92 6.87 7.83
C LEU A 156 -17.00 5.82 8.47
N LYS A 157 -17.58 4.79 9.10
CA LYS A 157 -16.83 3.77 9.86
C LYS A 157 -15.60 3.20 9.11
N PRO A 158 -15.69 2.81 7.81
CA PRO A 158 -14.53 2.30 7.08
C PRO A 158 -13.39 3.33 6.96
N ALA A 159 -13.72 4.60 6.65
CA ALA A 159 -12.73 5.67 6.54
C ALA A 159 -12.08 6.01 7.89
N ILE A 160 -12.87 6.03 8.97
CA ILE A 160 -12.38 6.24 10.33
C ILE A 160 -11.42 5.14 10.76
N ALA A 161 -11.72 3.87 10.44
CA ALA A 161 -10.83 2.75 10.75
C ALA A 161 -9.46 2.87 10.07
N VAL A 162 -9.44 3.26 8.79
CA VAL A 162 -8.19 3.54 8.07
C VAL A 162 -7.46 4.73 8.69
N ALA A 163 -8.14 5.83 8.97
CA ALA A 163 -7.53 7.02 9.58
C ALA A 163 -6.88 6.68 10.93
N GLN A 164 -7.53 5.89 11.78
CA GLN A 164 -6.98 5.42 13.05
C GLN A 164 -5.75 4.53 12.85
N ARG A 165 -5.75 3.65 11.83
CA ARG A 165 -4.59 2.84 11.46
C ARG A 165 -3.42 3.74 11.05
N LEU A 166 -3.64 4.70 10.17
CA LEU A 166 -2.61 5.66 9.73
C LEU A 166 -2.07 6.48 10.90
N LYS A 167 -2.92 6.88 11.85
CA LYS A 167 -2.49 7.59 13.06
C LYS A 167 -1.52 6.78 13.91
N ARG A 168 -1.75 5.47 14.07
CA ARG A 168 -0.82 4.61 14.83
C ARG A 168 0.55 4.50 14.18
N HIS A 169 0.61 4.58 12.86
CA HIS A 169 1.84 4.46 12.08
C HIS A 169 2.36 5.81 11.55
N LEU A 170 1.89 6.94 12.10
CA LEU A 170 2.22 8.25 11.55
C LEU A 170 3.73 8.52 11.49
N ALA A 171 4.50 8.07 12.49
CA ALA A 171 5.95 8.21 12.46
C ALA A 171 6.55 7.57 11.21
N ASN A 172 6.16 6.32 10.90
CA ASN A 172 6.65 5.57 9.74
C ASN A 172 6.08 6.07 8.39
N LEU A 173 4.99 6.85 8.40
CA LEU A 173 4.51 7.57 7.23
C LEU A 173 5.38 8.80 6.93
N LEU A 174 5.83 9.48 7.98
CA LEU A 174 6.68 10.67 7.85
C LEU A 174 8.10 10.33 7.39
N THR A 175 8.62 9.14 7.73
CA THR A 175 9.92 8.66 7.22
C THR A 175 9.93 8.54 5.69
N TYR A 176 8.77 8.33 5.04
CA TYR A 176 8.68 8.38 3.58
C TYR A 176 9.14 9.73 3.01
N LEU A 177 8.83 10.85 3.69
CA LEU A 177 9.22 12.20 3.24
C LEU A 177 10.74 12.42 3.28
N LYS A 178 11.45 11.65 4.09
CA LYS A 178 12.92 11.67 4.19
C LYS A 178 13.56 10.77 3.12
N HIS A 179 13.02 9.57 2.93
CA HIS A 179 13.69 8.53 2.13
C HIS A 179 13.14 8.38 0.71
N HIS A 180 11.86 8.73 0.48
CA HIS A 180 11.15 8.57 -0.79
C HIS A 180 11.24 7.16 -1.40
N ILE A 181 11.46 6.12 -0.59
CA ILE A 181 11.53 4.73 -1.03
C ILE A 181 10.13 4.12 -1.09
N THR A 182 9.92 3.26 -2.07
CA THR A 182 8.66 2.53 -2.27
C THR A 182 8.92 1.05 -2.48
N ASN A 183 7.89 0.22 -2.32
CA ASN A 183 7.96 -1.21 -2.65
C ASN A 183 7.84 -1.50 -4.15
N ALA A 184 7.90 -0.49 -5.03
CA ALA A 184 7.74 -0.68 -6.48
C ALA A 184 8.71 -1.72 -7.06
N VAL A 185 9.97 -1.73 -6.60
CA VAL A 185 10.95 -2.75 -7.00
C VAL A 185 10.51 -4.14 -6.55
N THR A 186 10.01 -4.26 -5.32
CA THR A 186 9.51 -5.52 -4.76
C THR A 186 8.26 -6.00 -5.49
N GLU A 187 7.35 -5.09 -5.86
CA GLU A 187 6.16 -5.41 -6.65
C GLU A 187 6.52 -5.88 -8.06
N GLY A 188 7.47 -5.22 -8.72
CA GLY A 188 8.02 -5.64 -10.01
C GLY A 188 8.65 -7.04 -9.93
N LEU A 189 9.42 -7.32 -8.87
CA LEU A 189 9.98 -8.64 -8.60
C LEU A 189 8.90 -9.67 -8.34
N ASN A 190 7.88 -9.37 -7.54
CA ASN A 190 6.76 -10.26 -7.27
C ASN A 190 5.99 -10.60 -8.55
N SER A 191 5.73 -9.61 -9.41
CA SER A 191 5.10 -9.80 -10.71
C SER A 191 5.91 -10.76 -11.58
N LYS A 192 7.22 -10.58 -11.66
CA LYS A 192 8.15 -11.47 -12.40
C LYS A 192 8.16 -12.88 -11.82
N ILE A 193 8.16 -13.01 -10.49
CA ILE A 193 8.09 -14.30 -9.79
C ILE A 193 6.78 -15.03 -10.10
N GLN A 194 5.64 -14.32 -10.12
CA GLN A 194 4.35 -14.92 -10.49
C GLN A 194 4.34 -15.38 -11.95
N SER A 195 4.91 -14.60 -12.86
CA SER A 195 5.06 -14.98 -14.27
C SER A 195 5.92 -16.25 -14.44
N LEU A 196 7.03 -16.36 -13.68
CA LEU A 196 7.86 -17.57 -13.66
C LEU A 196 7.09 -18.79 -13.14
N LYS A 197 6.28 -18.63 -12.10
CA LYS A 197 5.44 -19.69 -11.56
C LYS A 197 4.37 -20.13 -12.56
N ALA A 198 3.72 -19.18 -13.22
CA ALA A 198 2.70 -19.46 -14.23
C ALA A 198 3.30 -20.18 -15.45
N ALA A 199 4.43 -19.71 -15.99
CA ALA A 199 5.12 -20.32 -17.12
C ALA A 199 5.58 -21.77 -16.83
N ALA A 200 5.98 -22.06 -15.61
CA ALA A 200 6.36 -23.40 -15.17
C ALA A 200 5.16 -24.28 -14.78
N ARG A 201 3.92 -23.79 -14.90
CA ARG A 201 2.70 -24.46 -14.41
C ARG A 201 2.81 -24.92 -12.94
N GLY A 202 3.56 -24.15 -12.13
CA GLY A 202 3.91 -24.46 -10.75
C GLY A 202 5.25 -25.18 -10.58
N PHE A 203 5.62 -25.42 -9.33
CA PHE A 203 6.86 -26.11 -8.97
C PHE A 203 6.56 -27.23 -7.97
N ARG A 204 7.14 -28.42 -8.20
CA ARG A 204 6.94 -29.59 -7.32
C ARG A 204 7.55 -29.39 -5.92
N ASN A 205 8.64 -28.61 -5.84
CA ASN A 205 9.26 -28.30 -4.55
C ASN A 205 9.81 -26.87 -4.55
N PHE A 206 9.99 -26.33 -3.35
CA PHE A 206 10.46 -24.96 -3.14
C PHE A 206 11.90 -24.76 -3.62
N ARG A 207 12.78 -25.75 -3.51
CA ARG A 207 14.19 -25.65 -3.94
C ARG A 207 14.28 -25.28 -5.42
N ASN A 208 13.56 -25.97 -6.28
CA ASN A 208 13.53 -25.69 -7.72
C ASN A 208 12.95 -24.30 -8.02
N TYR A 209 11.94 -23.92 -7.28
CA TYR A 209 11.33 -22.58 -7.39
C TYR A 209 12.32 -21.48 -6.98
N ARG A 210 12.99 -21.63 -5.83
CA ARG A 210 14.02 -20.70 -5.35
C ARG A 210 15.18 -20.55 -6.36
N ILE A 211 15.70 -21.64 -6.92
CA ILE A 211 16.76 -21.60 -7.93
C ILE A 211 16.32 -20.77 -9.14
N ARG A 212 15.11 -20.99 -9.66
CA ARG A 212 14.57 -20.23 -10.79
C ARG A 212 14.40 -18.76 -10.47
N ILE A 213 13.89 -18.44 -9.30
CA ILE A 213 13.74 -17.03 -8.86
C ILE A 213 15.11 -16.35 -8.80
N LEU A 214 16.08 -16.96 -8.15
CA LEU A 214 17.42 -16.38 -8.01
C LEU A 214 18.12 -16.24 -9.37
N PHE A 215 17.97 -17.20 -10.27
CA PHE A 215 18.50 -17.11 -11.62
C PHE A 215 17.94 -15.92 -12.40
N PHE A 216 16.63 -15.72 -12.41
CA PHE A 216 15.99 -14.67 -13.21
C PHE A 216 15.94 -13.30 -12.54
N CYS A 217 16.02 -13.23 -11.20
CA CYS A 217 15.85 -12.00 -10.43
C CYS A 217 17.08 -11.63 -9.60
N GLY A 218 18.07 -12.50 -9.46
CA GLY A 218 19.16 -12.40 -8.49
C GLY A 218 20.40 -11.62 -8.93
N LYS A 219 20.47 -11.03 -10.12
CA LYS A 219 21.70 -10.39 -10.64
C LYS A 219 22.96 -11.26 -10.47
N LEU A 220 22.88 -12.51 -10.85
CA LEU A 220 24.02 -13.45 -10.76
C LEU A 220 25.15 -12.96 -11.70
N ASN A 221 26.39 -12.94 -11.18
CA ASN A 221 27.57 -12.82 -12.03
C ASN A 221 27.85 -14.18 -12.66
N LEU A 222 27.50 -14.33 -13.94
CA LEU A 222 27.64 -15.59 -14.68
C LEU A 222 28.99 -15.71 -15.42
N TYR A 223 29.85 -14.69 -15.30
CA TYR A 223 31.20 -14.72 -15.83
C TYR A 223 32.16 -15.03 -14.66
N PRO A 224 32.63 -16.27 -14.53
CA PRO A 224 33.74 -16.55 -13.61
C PRO A 224 34.97 -15.79 -14.11
N LEU A 225 35.65 -15.12 -13.18
CA LEU A 225 36.95 -14.51 -13.44
C LEU A 225 37.98 -15.59 -13.74
#